data_593095d17e2b7cdce8fd2b1747a6239e
#
_entry.id   593095d17e2b7cdce8fd2b1747a6239e
#
_cell.length_a   1.000
_cell.length_b   1.000
_cell.length_c   1.000
_cell.angle_alpha   90.00
_cell.angle_beta   90.00
_cell.angle_gamma   90.00
#
_symmetry.space_group_name_H-M   'P 1'
#
loop_
_entity.id
_entity.type
_entity.pdbx_description
1 polymer ?
#
loop_
_entity_poly.entity_id
_entity_poly.type
_entity_poly.pdbx_seq_one_letter_code
_entity_poly.pdbx_strand_id
1 'polypeptide(L)'
;RNKKILFLGDSITQGSGASGEDKIYHAVAARILGATALNYGVSGTRIAKQTVCYQAADFPEYFLQRAKRMDRQADLVVVFGGTNDFGHGSAPFGEIGDIDGSTFCGAFRELLAYLTSVYGKDKVVVLYPLRRWNEDDPRGDGCKPADVQRLVGYYAAEKAITEEFGVKSIDLWNEKTLNPNLPEGKNDFVDG
;
A
#
# COMPACT_ATOMS: atom_id res chain seq x y z
N ARG A 1 7.95 26.60 -9.28
CA ARG A 1 8.68 25.35 -9.02
C ARG A 1 7.77 24.19 -9.36
N ASN A 2 8.26 23.25 -10.16
CA ASN A 2 7.51 22.03 -10.47
C ASN A 2 7.29 21.20 -9.18
N LYS A 3 6.06 20.78 -8.92
CA LYS A 3 5.70 19.97 -7.76
C LYS A 3 6.26 18.55 -7.91
N LYS A 4 6.72 17.96 -6.82
CA LYS A 4 7.27 16.61 -6.76
C LYS A 4 6.39 15.72 -5.89
N ILE A 5 5.91 14.61 -6.45
CA ILE A 5 5.09 13.62 -5.75
C ILE A 5 5.84 12.30 -5.71
N LEU A 6 6.03 11.74 -4.53
CA LEU A 6 6.62 10.42 -4.33
C LEU A 6 5.51 9.39 -4.18
N PHE A 7 5.61 8.27 -4.87
CA PHE A 7 4.65 7.18 -4.82
C PHE A 7 5.33 5.92 -4.27
N LEU A 8 5.05 5.60 -3.02
CA LEU A 8 5.51 4.39 -2.33
C LEU A 8 4.44 3.32 -2.43
N GLY A 9 4.77 2.16 -2.98
CA GLY A 9 3.79 1.09 -3.15
C GLY A 9 4.39 -0.24 -3.59
N ASP A 10 3.52 -1.14 -4.00
CA ASP A 10 3.84 -2.48 -4.49
C ASP A 10 3.78 -2.57 -6.02
N SER A 11 3.33 -3.72 -6.56
CA SER A 11 3.19 -3.97 -8.00
C SER A 11 2.24 -2.99 -8.70
N ILE A 12 1.18 -2.55 -8.03
CA ILE A 12 0.21 -1.61 -8.59
C ILE A 12 0.91 -0.26 -8.84
N THR A 13 1.70 0.19 -7.87
CA THR A 13 2.48 1.42 -7.99
C THR A 13 3.65 1.25 -8.96
N GLN A 14 4.30 0.09 -9.00
CA GLN A 14 5.33 -0.19 -10.01
C GLN A 14 4.77 -0.11 -11.43
N GLY A 15 3.50 -0.47 -11.63
CA GLY A 15 2.80 -0.43 -12.91
C GLY A 15 2.56 -1.81 -13.54
N SER A 16 2.58 -2.88 -12.73
CA SER A 16 2.26 -4.23 -13.21
C SER A 16 0.85 -4.24 -13.81
N GLY A 17 0.71 -4.83 -15.00
CA GLY A 17 -0.54 -4.90 -15.74
C GLY A 17 -0.91 -3.64 -16.53
N ALA A 18 -0.21 -2.53 -16.36
CA ALA A 18 -0.45 -1.34 -17.15
C ALA A 18 -0.02 -1.54 -18.61
N SER A 19 -0.82 -1.07 -19.56
CA SER A 19 -0.54 -1.17 -21.00
C SER A 19 0.55 -0.21 -21.50
N GLY A 20 1.08 0.65 -20.62
CA GLY A 20 2.15 1.59 -20.90
C GLY A 20 2.48 2.42 -19.66
N GLU A 21 3.71 2.94 -19.58
CA GLU A 21 4.15 3.75 -18.44
C GLU A 21 3.29 5.00 -18.20
N ASP A 22 2.79 5.61 -19.27
CA ASP A 22 1.90 6.77 -19.24
C ASP A 22 0.46 6.43 -18.75
N LYS A 23 0.14 5.15 -18.62
CA LYS A 23 -1.14 4.62 -18.11
C LYS A 23 -1.10 4.24 -16.64
N ILE A 24 0.07 4.20 -16.01
CA ILE A 24 0.17 3.92 -14.59
C ILE A 24 -0.48 5.07 -13.81
N TYR A 25 -1.25 4.74 -12.77
CA TYR A 25 -2.06 5.73 -12.04
C TYR A 25 -1.26 6.95 -11.56
N HIS A 26 -0.02 6.75 -11.11
CA HIS A 26 0.82 7.86 -10.64
C HIS A 26 1.29 8.77 -11.78
N ALA A 27 1.55 8.22 -12.97
CA ALA A 27 1.90 9.02 -14.14
C ALA A 27 0.70 9.86 -14.61
N VAL A 28 -0.50 9.25 -14.62
CA VAL A 28 -1.76 9.95 -14.91
C VAL A 28 -2.03 11.06 -13.91
N ALA A 29 -1.93 10.76 -12.60
CA ALA A 29 -2.14 11.74 -11.54
C ALA A 29 -1.15 12.91 -11.64
N ALA A 30 0.14 12.63 -11.82
CA ALA A 30 1.16 13.67 -11.96
C ALA A 30 0.92 14.56 -13.19
N ARG A 31 0.50 13.98 -14.33
CA ARG A 31 0.15 14.72 -15.54
C ARG A 31 -1.03 15.67 -15.29
N ILE A 32 -2.09 15.18 -14.64
CA ILE A 32 -3.28 16.00 -14.31
C ILE A 32 -2.93 17.15 -13.36
N LEU A 33 -2.04 16.88 -12.39
CA LEU A 33 -1.65 17.85 -11.38
C LEU A 33 -0.50 18.77 -11.83
N GLY A 34 0.05 18.60 -13.03
CA GLY A 34 1.22 19.37 -13.50
C GLY A 34 2.44 19.15 -12.60
N ALA A 35 2.65 17.91 -12.14
CA ALA A 35 3.71 17.54 -11.20
C ALA A 35 4.66 16.51 -11.81
N THR A 36 5.80 16.28 -11.14
CA THR A 36 6.72 15.18 -11.42
C THR A 36 6.42 14.03 -10.47
N ALA A 37 6.17 12.82 -11.00
CA ALA A 37 6.07 11.59 -10.22
C ALA A 37 7.44 10.94 -10.04
N LEU A 38 7.76 10.52 -8.82
CA LEU A 38 8.85 9.59 -8.53
C LEU A 38 8.25 8.29 -8.02
N ASN A 39 8.47 7.21 -8.79
CA ASN A 39 7.92 5.90 -8.53
C ASN A 39 8.86 5.10 -7.63
N TYR A 40 8.38 4.73 -6.45
CA TYR A 40 9.02 3.82 -5.48
C TYR A 40 8.20 2.54 -5.28
N GLY A 41 7.41 2.15 -6.28
CA GLY A 41 6.71 0.88 -6.32
C GLY A 41 7.66 -0.27 -6.59
N VAL A 42 7.49 -1.38 -5.86
CA VAL A 42 8.23 -2.63 -6.08
C VAL A 42 7.26 -3.80 -5.92
N SER A 43 7.14 -4.60 -6.99
CA SER A 43 6.21 -5.73 -7.06
C SER A 43 6.41 -6.71 -5.90
N GLY A 44 5.30 -7.21 -5.36
CA GLY A 44 5.29 -8.22 -4.30
C GLY A 44 5.68 -7.72 -2.91
N THR A 45 6.09 -6.46 -2.75
CA THR A 45 6.54 -5.95 -1.44
C THR A 45 5.36 -5.70 -0.49
N ARG A 46 5.65 -5.81 0.81
CA ARG A 46 4.71 -5.70 1.92
C ARG A 46 5.01 -4.47 2.76
N ILE A 47 4.01 -3.99 3.46
CA ILE A 47 4.16 -2.96 4.49
C ILE A 47 4.98 -3.52 5.65
N ALA A 48 4.62 -4.72 6.12
CA ALA A 48 5.31 -5.40 7.20
C ALA A 48 6.57 -6.16 6.72
N LYS A 49 7.57 -6.23 7.60
CA LYS A 49 8.77 -7.02 7.39
C LYS A 49 8.39 -8.51 7.34
N GLN A 50 8.88 -9.23 6.34
CA GLN A 50 8.69 -10.66 6.24
C GLN A 50 9.71 -11.41 7.12
N THR A 51 9.24 -12.41 7.86
CA THR A 51 10.06 -13.18 8.80
C THR A 51 10.26 -14.63 8.36
N VAL A 52 9.23 -15.22 7.77
CA VAL A 52 9.23 -16.59 7.26
C VAL A 52 8.43 -16.64 5.97
N CYS A 53 9.06 -16.99 4.87
CA CYS A 53 8.42 -17.33 3.62
C CYS A 53 9.47 -17.89 2.66
N TYR A 54 9.12 -18.86 1.84
CA TYR A 54 10.06 -19.38 0.84
C TYR A 54 10.46 -18.33 -0.21
N GLN A 55 9.63 -17.29 -0.38
CA GLN A 55 9.91 -16.14 -1.25
C GLN A 55 10.47 -14.92 -0.49
N ALA A 56 10.79 -15.04 0.79
CA ALA A 56 11.31 -13.92 1.58
C ALA A 56 12.63 -13.35 1.02
N ALA A 57 13.43 -14.18 0.35
CA ALA A 57 14.65 -13.75 -0.33
C ALA A 57 14.38 -12.89 -1.56
N ASP A 58 13.22 -13.06 -2.22
CA ASP A 58 12.87 -12.36 -3.44
C ASP A 58 12.32 -10.95 -3.15
N PHE A 59 11.87 -10.70 -1.90
CA PHE A 59 11.28 -9.43 -1.48
C PHE A 59 11.88 -8.92 -0.16
N PRO A 60 13.21 -8.65 -0.13
CA PRO A 60 13.89 -8.30 1.12
C PRO A 60 13.48 -6.95 1.68
N GLU A 61 12.86 -6.08 0.88
CA GLU A 61 12.63 -4.69 1.23
C GLU A 61 11.16 -4.37 1.47
N TYR A 62 10.78 -4.28 2.74
CA TYR A 62 9.46 -3.79 3.14
C TYR A 62 9.36 -2.25 3.03
N PHE A 63 8.14 -1.72 3.13
CA PHE A 63 7.86 -0.31 2.82
C PHE A 63 8.72 0.68 3.59
N LEU A 64 8.92 0.51 4.90
CA LEU A 64 9.71 1.44 5.71
C LEU A 64 11.18 1.51 5.25
N GLN A 65 11.78 0.38 4.86
CA GLN A 65 13.16 0.39 4.36
C GLN A 65 13.28 1.22 3.08
N ARG A 66 12.32 1.10 2.16
CA ARG A 66 12.30 1.88 0.93
C ARG A 66 11.98 3.35 1.22
N ALA A 67 11.05 3.63 2.13
CA ALA A 67 10.71 4.98 2.56
C ALA A 67 11.94 5.76 3.07
N LYS A 68 12.84 5.09 3.80
CA LYS A 68 14.09 5.68 4.32
C LYS A 68 15.07 6.12 3.22
N ARG A 69 14.92 5.60 2.01
CA ARG A 69 15.77 5.93 0.84
C ARG A 69 15.10 6.87 -0.16
N MET A 70 13.85 7.25 0.07
CA MET A 70 13.13 8.19 -0.79
C MET A 70 13.72 9.59 -0.69
N ASP A 71 13.52 10.38 -1.75
CA ASP A 71 13.91 11.79 -1.77
C ASP A 71 13.22 12.55 -0.63
N ARG A 72 13.99 13.20 0.22
CA ARG A 72 13.45 13.95 1.36
C ARG A 72 12.75 15.26 0.97
N GLN A 73 12.91 15.70 -0.27
CA GLN A 73 12.30 16.91 -0.79
C GLN A 73 11.07 16.56 -1.64
N ALA A 74 9.92 16.44 -1.00
CA ALA A 74 8.65 16.18 -1.65
C ALA A 74 7.60 17.25 -1.34
N ASP A 75 6.72 17.51 -2.30
CA ASP A 75 5.50 18.29 -2.09
C ASP A 75 4.35 17.39 -1.62
N LEU A 76 4.38 16.11 -1.99
CA LEU A 76 3.41 15.09 -1.56
C LEU A 76 4.07 13.71 -1.54
N VAL A 77 3.66 12.86 -0.63
CA VAL A 77 3.99 11.43 -0.56
C VAL A 77 2.69 10.64 -0.56
N VAL A 78 2.55 9.74 -1.51
CA VAL A 78 1.40 8.83 -1.63
C VAL A 78 1.84 7.43 -1.24
N VAL A 79 1.11 6.78 -0.34
CA VAL A 79 1.35 5.41 0.12
C VAL A 79 0.20 4.53 -0.35
N PHE A 80 0.52 3.42 -1.02
CA PHE A 80 -0.46 2.47 -1.49
C PHE A 80 0.05 1.04 -1.31
N GLY A 81 -0.54 0.28 -0.37
CA GLY A 81 -0.09 -1.07 -0.03
C GLY A 81 -1.13 -1.88 0.72
N GLY A 82 -0.69 -2.94 1.42
CA GLY A 82 -1.53 -3.81 2.24
C GLY A 82 -2.07 -5.04 1.53
N THR A 83 -2.29 -4.98 0.22
CA THR A 83 -2.83 -6.12 -0.55
C THR A 83 -1.89 -7.34 -0.53
N ASN A 84 -0.58 -7.13 -0.55
CA ASN A 84 0.40 -8.23 -0.44
C ASN A 84 0.58 -8.73 0.98
N ASP A 85 0.41 -7.88 1.99
CA ASP A 85 0.36 -8.31 3.39
C ASP A 85 -0.80 -9.29 3.59
N PHE A 86 -1.97 -8.99 3.03
CA PHE A 86 -3.11 -9.91 2.98
C PHE A 86 -2.81 -11.16 2.16
N GLY A 87 -2.35 -11.01 0.90
CA GLY A 87 -2.20 -12.13 -0.06
C GLY A 87 -1.02 -13.05 0.24
N HIS A 88 0.13 -12.49 0.61
CA HIS A 88 1.42 -13.21 0.67
C HIS A 88 2.23 -12.93 1.93
N GLY A 89 1.75 -12.10 2.86
CA GLY A 89 2.52 -11.70 4.02
C GLY A 89 2.72 -12.82 5.04
N SER A 90 3.89 -12.90 5.66
CA SER A 90 4.21 -13.80 6.77
C SER A 90 4.13 -13.10 8.14
N ALA A 91 4.05 -11.78 8.18
CA ALA A 91 3.89 -11.05 9.43
C ALA A 91 2.49 -11.30 10.02
N PRO A 92 2.36 -11.45 11.34
CA PRO A 92 1.07 -11.46 12.01
C PRO A 92 0.30 -10.17 11.72
N PHE A 93 -1.03 -10.24 11.73
CA PHE A 93 -1.86 -9.04 11.56
C PHE A 93 -1.67 -8.06 12.73
N GLY A 94 -1.70 -8.58 13.96
CA GLY A 94 -1.54 -7.80 15.18
C GLY A 94 -2.78 -7.00 15.57
N GLU A 95 -2.58 -6.10 16.54
CA GLU A 95 -3.63 -5.21 17.05
C GLU A 95 -3.42 -3.78 16.53
N ILE A 96 -4.51 -3.01 16.37
CA ILE A 96 -4.44 -1.62 15.87
C ILE A 96 -3.52 -0.75 16.73
N GLY A 97 -3.42 -1.03 18.04
CA GLY A 97 -2.56 -0.33 18.99
C GLY A 97 -1.08 -0.73 18.97
N ASP A 98 -0.68 -1.72 18.18
CA ASP A 98 0.72 -2.15 18.12
C ASP A 98 1.63 -1.02 17.66
N ILE A 99 2.77 -0.90 18.32
CA ILE A 99 3.81 0.10 18.00
C ILE A 99 5.09 -0.56 17.45
N ASP A 100 5.15 -1.87 17.47
CA ASP A 100 6.27 -2.70 17.04
C ASP A 100 6.03 -3.17 15.60
N GLY A 101 6.99 -2.93 14.73
CA GLY A 101 6.93 -3.27 13.29
C GLY A 101 6.95 -4.79 12.98
N SER A 102 6.85 -5.67 13.98
CA SER A 102 6.75 -7.13 13.80
C SER A 102 5.38 -7.60 13.32
N THR A 103 4.33 -6.80 13.48
CA THR A 103 2.98 -7.04 12.98
C THR A 103 2.64 -6.10 11.83
N PHE A 104 1.59 -6.42 11.06
CA PHE A 104 1.10 -5.51 10.01
C PHE A 104 0.67 -4.15 10.59
N CYS A 105 -0.15 -4.16 11.64
CA CYS A 105 -0.64 -2.94 12.27
C CYS A 105 0.51 -2.09 12.82
N GLY A 106 1.46 -2.70 13.53
CA GLY A 106 2.64 -2.02 14.04
C GLY A 106 3.56 -1.48 12.95
N ALA A 107 3.77 -2.26 11.88
CA ALA A 107 4.58 -1.84 10.74
C ALA A 107 3.96 -0.67 9.97
N PHE A 108 2.63 -0.66 9.79
CA PHE A 108 1.95 0.46 9.16
C PHE A 108 2.02 1.72 10.01
N ARG A 109 1.85 1.59 11.33
CA ARG A 109 2.04 2.68 12.29
C ARG A 109 3.46 3.23 12.25
N GLU A 110 4.47 2.37 12.26
CA GLU A 110 5.88 2.78 12.18
C GLU A 110 6.18 3.50 10.86
N LEU A 111 5.62 3.03 9.75
CA LEU A 111 5.73 3.68 8.45
C LEU A 111 5.12 5.09 8.47
N LEU A 112 3.89 5.27 8.97
CA LEU A 112 3.25 6.58 9.04
C LEU A 112 3.99 7.52 9.99
N ALA A 113 4.46 7.03 11.15
CA ALA A 113 5.27 7.81 12.07
C ALA A 113 6.54 8.34 11.40
N TYR A 114 7.25 7.49 10.65
CA TYR A 114 8.42 7.90 9.88
C TYR A 114 8.06 8.95 8.81
N LEU A 115 7.08 8.67 7.97
CA LEU A 115 6.72 9.56 6.85
C LEU A 115 6.25 10.93 7.36
N THR A 116 5.43 10.95 8.41
CA THR A 116 4.95 12.21 8.99
C THR A 116 6.06 13.00 9.66
N SER A 117 7.05 12.33 10.26
CA SER A 117 8.21 12.99 10.84
C SER A 117 9.13 13.64 9.79
N VAL A 118 9.27 13.00 8.62
CA VAL A 118 10.17 13.47 7.54
C VAL A 118 9.52 14.54 6.68
N TYR A 119 8.25 14.33 6.29
CA TYR A 119 7.58 15.18 5.30
C TYR A 119 6.52 16.11 5.89
N GLY A 120 6.04 15.82 7.10
CA GLY A 120 4.88 16.46 7.71
C GLY A 120 3.57 15.77 7.30
N LYS A 121 2.63 15.65 8.24
CA LYS A 121 1.36 14.93 8.03
C LYS A 121 0.52 15.46 6.86
N ASP A 122 0.58 16.76 6.60
CA ASP A 122 -0.20 17.43 5.54
C ASP A 122 0.29 17.07 4.13
N LYS A 123 1.48 16.48 4.02
CA LYS A 123 2.08 16.03 2.76
C LYS A 123 2.01 14.51 2.58
N VAL A 124 1.42 13.77 3.49
CA VAL A 124 1.26 12.31 3.36
C VAL A 124 -0.20 12.01 3.04
N VAL A 125 -0.41 11.13 2.06
CA VAL A 125 -1.74 10.63 1.65
C VAL A 125 -1.66 9.11 1.56
N VAL A 126 -2.61 8.43 2.18
CA VAL A 126 -2.78 6.98 2.09
C VAL A 126 -3.90 6.65 1.11
N LEU A 127 -3.62 5.78 0.15
CA LEU A 127 -4.65 5.13 -0.66
C LEU A 127 -5.00 3.81 0.03
N TYR A 128 -6.26 3.64 0.44
CA TYR A 128 -6.68 2.36 1.02
C TYR A 128 -6.73 1.27 -0.05
N PRO A 129 -6.52 -0.01 0.33
CA PRO A 129 -6.43 -1.10 -0.63
C PRO A 129 -7.68 -1.22 -1.50
N LEU A 130 -7.47 -1.61 -2.75
CA LEU A 130 -8.56 -1.99 -3.65
C LEU A 130 -9.20 -3.30 -3.19
N ARG A 131 -10.47 -3.47 -3.50
CA ARG A 131 -11.15 -4.76 -3.34
C ARG A 131 -10.57 -5.79 -4.31
N ARG A 132 -10.70 -7.07 -3.95
CA ARG A 132 -10.24 -8.20 -4.75
C ARG A 132 -11.35 -9.25 -4.83
N TRP A 133 -11.35 -10.04 -5.90
CA TRP A 133 -12.30 -11.15 -6.03
C TRP A 133 -12.13 -12.22 -4.93
N ASN A 134 -10.90 -12.37 -4.38
CA ASN A 134 -10.57 -13.30 -3.29
C ASN A 134 -10.36 -12.62 -1.93
N GLU A 135 -10.97 -11.47 -1.70
CA GLU A 135 -10.76 -10.64 -0.50
C GLU A 135 -11.16 -11.31 0.82
N ASP A 136 -11.99 -12.34 0.75
CA ASP A 136 -12.42 -13.13 1.90
C ASP A 136 -11.55 -14.37 2.16
N ASP A 137 -10.61 -14.66 1.28
CA ASP A 137 -9.73 -15.83 1.37
C ASP A 137 -8.28 -15.43 1.69
N PRO A 138 -7.89 -15.49 2.98
CA PRO A 138 -6.57 -15.06 3.40
C PRO A 138 -5.45 -16.08 3.17
N ARG A 139 -5.66 -17.15 2.40
CA ARG A 139 -4.69 -18.25 2.31
C ARG A 139 -3.37 -17.86 1.67
N GLY A 140 -3.37 -17.07 0.64
CA GLY A 140 -2.13 -16.65 -0.01
C GLY A 140 -1.25 -17.81 -0.47
N ASP A 141 0.06 -17.68 -0.31
CA ASP A 141 1.10 -18.62 -0.75
C ASP A 141 1.47 -19.71 0.30
N GLY A 142 0.70 -19.87 1.34
CA GLY A 142 0.96 -20.82 2.41
C GLY A 142 1.90 -20.33 3.52
N CYS A 143 2.40 -19.11 3.45
CA CYS A 143 3.23 -18.48 4.49
C CYS A 143 2.44 -17.76 5.58
N LYS A 144 1.13 -17.85 5.54
CA LYS A 144 0.24 -17.07 6.41
C LYS A 144 0.28 -17.54 7.86
N PRO A 145 0.39 -16.63 8.84
CA PRO A 145 0.19 -16.96 10.25
C PRO A 145 -1.28 -17.26 10.55
N ALA A 146 -1.53 -17.83 11.73
CA ALA A 146 -2.88 -18.24 12.14
C ALA A 146 -3.85 -17.06 12.40
N ASP A 147 -3.31 -15.88 12.69
CA ASP A 147 -4.10 -14.67 13.01
C ASP A 147 -4.39 -13.79 11.79
N VAL A 148 -4.18 -14.30 10.57
CA VAL A 148 -4.45 -13.54 9.35
C VAL A 148 -5.92 -13.16 9.26
N GLN A 149 -6.17 -11.93 8.80
CA GLN A 149 -7.50 -11.37 8.60
C GLN A 149 -7.93 -11.42 7.13
N ARG A 150 -9.22 -11.23 6.85
CA ARG A 150 -9.71 -10.90 5.51
C ARG A 150 -9.17 -9.53 5.09
N LEU A 151 -9.17 -9.24 3.79
CA LEU A 151 -8.66 -7.95 3.29
C LEU A 151 -9.39 -6.75 3.90
N VAL A 152 -10.68 -6.88 4.23
CA VAL A 152 -11.44 -5.85 4.94
C VAL A 152 -10.85 -5.51 6.32
N GLY A 153 -10.19 -6.46 6.99
CA GLY A 153 -9.47 -6.21 8.25
C GLY A 153 -8.26 -5.31 8.03
N TYR A 154 -7.50 -5.55 6.97
CA TYR A 154 -6.36 -4.71 6.59
C TYR A 154 -6.82 -3.29 6.23
N TYR A 155 -7.87 -3.17 5.42
CA TYR A 155 -8.50 -1.88 5.13
C TYR A 155 -8.92 -1.14 6.41
N ALA A 156 -9.61 -1.82 7.32
CA ALA A 156 -10.09 -1.22 8.58
C ALA A 156 -8.93 -0.75 9.47
N ALA A 157 -7.85 -1.55 9.55
CA ALA A 157 -6.65 -1.18 10.31
C ALA A 157 -5.93 0.02 9.69
N GLU A 158 -5.72 0.03 8.37
CA GLU A 158 -5.12 1.18 7.68
C GLU A 158 -5.95 2.44 7.90
N LYS A 159 -7.26 2.35 7.79
CA LYS A 159 -8.18 3.47 8.03
C LYS A 159 -8.04 4.02 9.45
N ALA A 160 -8.17 3.15 10.45
CA ALA A 160 -8.12 3.56 11.85
C ALA A 160 -6.77 4.21 12.21
N ILE A 161 -5.65 3.61 11.78
CA ILE A 161 -4.31 4.15 12.04
C ILE A 161 -4.09 5.47 11.28
N THR A 162 -4.53 5.57 10.03
CA THR A 162 -4.42 6.81 9.24
C THR A 162 -5.19 7.96 9.90
N GLU A 163 -6.40 7.69 10.38
CA GLU A 163 -7.24 8.66 11.10
C GLU A 163 -6.57 9.10 12.41
N GLU A 164 -5.98 8.19 13.18
CA GLU A 164 -5.25 8.50 14.41
C GLU A 164 -4.06 9.44 14.16
N PHE A 165 -3.32 9.22 13.07
CA PHE A 165 -2.20 10.11 12.68
C PHE A 165 -2.68 11.45 12.10
N GLY A 166 -3.96 11.61 11.81
CA GLY A 166 -4.51 12.79 11.14
C GLY A 166 -3.96 12.99 9.73
N VAL A 167 -3.60 11.90 9.07
CA VAL A 167 -3.11 11.84 7.69
C VAL A 167 -4.29 11.78 6.74
N LYS A 168 -4.17 12.42 5.58
CA LYS A 168 -5.20 12.38 4.54
C LYS A 168 -5.25 11.00 3.88
N SER A 169 -6.44 10.62 3.42
CA SER A 169 -6.64 9.36 2.71
C SER A 169 -7.54 9.51 1.50
N ILE A 170 -7.44 8.55 0.59
CA ILE A 170 -8.39 8.33 -0.51
C ILE A 170 -8.92 6.91 -0.34
N ASP A 171 -10.23 6.80 -0.18
CA ASP A 171 -10.91 5.53 0.08
C ASP A 171 -11.27 4.84 -1.24
N LEU A 172 -10.32 4.04 -1.75
CA LEU A 172 -10.53 3.22 -2.96
C LEU A 172 -11.37 1.97 -2.67
N TRP A 173 -11.45 1.53 -1.42
CA TRP A 173 -12.24 0.36 -1.02
C TRP A 173 -13.73 0.50 -1.33
N ASN A 174 -14.26 1.69 -1.09
CA ASN A 174 -15.67 2.00 -1.28
C ASN A 174 -16.00 2.53 -2.68
N GLU A 175 -15.01 2.64 -3.58
CA GLU A 175 -15.22 3.06 -4.96
C GLU A 175 -15.80 1.90 -5.79
N LYS A 176 -17.06 2.03 -6.23
CA LYS A 176 -17.80 0.95 -6.91
C LYS A 176 -17.18 0.56 -8.24
N THR A 177 -16.68 1.53 -8.99
CA THR A 177 -16.06 1.30 -10.30
C THR A 177 -14.72 0.56 -10.18
N LEU A 178 -14.12 0.53 -8.99
CA LEU A 178 -12.88 -0.18 -8.69
C LEU A 178 -13.12 -1.48 -7.90
N ASN A 179 -14.35 -2.01 -7.89
CA ASN A 179 -14.69 -3.25 -7.20
C ASN A 179 -14.91 -4.40 -8.19
N PRO A 180 -13.98 -5.39 -8.27
CA PRO A 180 -14.08 -6.50 -9.23
C PRO A 180 -15.26 -7.44 -8.95
N ASN A 181 -15.87 -7.36 -7.76
CA ASN A 181 -17.03 -8.16 -7.37
C ASN A 181 -18.36 -7.55 -7.84
N LEU A 182 -18.32 -6.35 -8.44
CA LEU A 182 -19.48 -5.66 -9.02
C LEU A 182 -19.39 -5.62 -10.53
N PRO A 183 -20.54 -5.61 -11.25
CA PRO A 183 -20.55 -5.54 -12.71
C PRO A 183 -19.79 -4.35 -13.28
N GLU A 184 -19.83 -3.21 -12.59
CA GLU A 184 -19.18 -1.96 -12.99
C GLU A 184 -17.65 -2.05 -12.99
N GLY A 185 -17.06 -2.83 -12.06
CA GLY A 185 -15.61 -2.94 -11.90
C GLY A 185 -14.98 -4.17 -12.55
N LYS A 186 -15.79 -5.13 -13.00
CA LYS A 186 -15.29 -6.46 -13.42
C LYS A 186 -14.25 -6.44 -14.54
N ASN A 187 -14.28 -5.45 -15.42
CA ASN A 187 -13.41 -5.38 -16.60
C ASN A 187 -12.14 -4.53 -16.37
N ASP A 188 -11.99 -3.94 -15.19
CA ASP A 188 -10.90 -3.00 -14.92
C ASP A 188 -9.70 -3.65 -14.21
N PHE A 189 -9.77 -4.95 -13.95
CA PHE A 189 -8.74 -5.70 -13.25
C PHE A 189 -8.10 -6.76 -14.14
N VAL A 190 -6.77 -6.84 -14.09
CA VAL A 190 -5.96 -7.76 -14.91
C VAL A 190 -6.04 -9.19 -14.38
N ASP A 191 -6.24 -9.36 -13.09
CA ASP A 191 -6.26 -10.66 -12.40
C ASP A 191 -7.69 -11.18 -12.14
N GLY A 192 -8.65 -10.67 -12.88
CA GLY A 192 -10.01 -11.17 -13.10
C GLY A 192 -10.97 -11.11 -11.99
#